data_16b9e096026e8e5dcd3197083eb7094b
#
_entry.id   16b9e096026e8e5dcd3197083eb7094b
#
_cell.length_a   1.000
_cell.length_b   1.000
_cell.length_c   1.000
_cell.angle_alpha   90.00
_cell.angle_beta   90.00
_cell.angle_gamma   90.00
#
_symmetry.space_group_name_H-M   'P 1'
#
loop_
_entity.id
_entity.type
_entity.pdbx_description
1 polymer ?
#
loop_
_entity_poly.entity_id
_entity_poly.type
_entity_poly.pdbx_seq_one_letter_code
_entity_poly.pdbx_strand_id
1 'polypeptide(L)'
;MSGLDEFPLFFGTSTPFPPVNMITLGTLTLALLTAVQAVEAQSLGCGKAPPSSGTKSMTVNGRQRQYILQLPNNYDRNKQHRVVIGYHWRDGSMNDVASGGFYGLRQLAGDSTIFVAPNGLNAGWANNGGEDITFTDQIVAMLKNDLCVNEGEFFATGWSYGGAMSHSAACSRPDVFKAVAVIAGAQLSGCSGGNSPVAYLGMHGAADNVLSISMGRQLRDKWLQTNGCTSKNAPEPSAGQQNHIKTEYSCTRAAVTWIANGGGHVPDPSGSNGVKFAPGETWSFFNAAVGGGGGGNPNPNPQPTTTATAPQPTQPTNPGGNCAPRWAQCGGQGWNGPTCCESGSTCRASNQWYSQCL
;
A
#
# COMPACT_ATOMS: atom_id res chain seq x y z
N MET A 1 0.42 31.58 -75.65
CA MET A 1 -0.80 31.78 -76.45
C MET A 1 -1.87 31.92 -75.41
N SER A 2 -2.16 33.17 -74.94
CA SER A 2 -3.25 34.06 -75.37
C SER A 2 -4.60 33.45 -74.99
N GLY A 3 -5.43 34.06 -74.21
CA GLY A 3 -5.83 35.41 -74.14
C GLY A 3 -6.63 35.76 -72.92
N LEU A 4 -6.52 36.98 -72.62
CA LEU A 4 -7.30 37.80 -71.70
C LEU A 4 -8.70 38.03 -72.29
N ASP A 5 -9.73 38.20 -71.45
CA ASP A 5 -10.80 39.15 -71.76
C ASP A 5 -11.38 39.71 -70.44
N GLU A 6 -11.52 41.02 -70.50
CA GLU A 6 -11.89 41.99 -69.48
C GLU A 6 -13.37 42.39 -69.55
N PHE A 7 -13.94 42.76 -68.34
CA PHE A 7 -14.87 43.86 -68.03
C PHE A 7 -16.40 43.70 -68.30
N PRO A 8 -17.27 44.51 -67.62
CA PRO A 8 -17.06 45.74 -66.84
C PRO A 8 -17.86 45.85 -65.46
N LEU A 9 -17.39 46.85 -64.70
CA LEU A 9 -18.00 47.45 -63.51
C LEU A 9 -19.40 48.10 -63.77
N PHE A 10 -20.37 47.96 -62.87
CA PHE A 10 -21.47 48.87 -62.72
C PHE A 10 -21.54 49.41 -61.30
N PHE A 11 -21.42 50.72 -61.15
CA PHE A 11 -21.71 51.49 -59.93
C PHE A 11 -23.21 51.61 -59.74
N GLY A 12 -23.70 51.31 -58.54
CA GLY A 12 -25.07 51.54 -58.10
C GLY A 12 -25.09 52.21 -56.74
N THR A 13 -25.69 53.33 -56.64
CA THR A 13 -25.73 54.31 -55.54
C THR A 13 -26.42 53.84 -54.27
N SER A 14 -25.84 54.27 -53.15
CA SER A 14 -26.24 54.12 -51.77
C SER A 14 -27.52 54.83 -51.39
N THR A 15 -28.37 54.20 -50.61
CA THR A 15 -29.34 54.83 -49.70
C THR A 15 -29.20 54.30 -48.29
N PRO A 16 -29.24 55.13 -47.24
CA PRO A 16 -29.02 54.69 -45.87
C PRO A 16 -30.33 54.19 -45.22
N PHE A 17 -30.26 53.00 -44.58
CA PHE A 17 -31.32 52.50 -43.71
C PHE A 17 -31.04 52.90 -42.26
N PRO A 18 -32.10 53.11 -41.44
CA PRO A 18 -31.95 53.55 -40.06
C PRO A 18 -31.47 52.42 -39.13
N PRO A 19 -30.90 52.74 -37.96
CA PRO A 19 -30.34 51.73 -37.04
C PRO A 19 -31.43 50.93 -36.35
N VAL A 20 -31.36 49.61 -36.45
CA VAL A 20 -32.20 48.69 -35.69
C VAL A 20 -31.47 48.41 -34.35
N ASN A 21 -32.15 48.75 -33.25
CA ASN A 21 -31.73 48.39 -31.89
C ASN A 21 -31.72 46.90 -31.75
N MET A 22 -30.50 46.30 -31.67
CA MET A 22 -30.35 44.90 -31.25
C MET A 22 -30.45 44.79 -29.75
N ILE A 23 -31.55 44.23 -29.28
CA ILE A 23 -31.71 43.71 -27.92
C ILE A 23 -30.87 42.41 -27.86
N THR A 24 -29.72 42.49 -27.20
CA THR A 24 -28.92 41.30 -26.90
C THR A 24 -29.64 40.47 -25.84
N LEU A 25 -30.32 39.39 -26.25
CA LEU A 25 -30.74 38.32 -25.35
C LEU A 25 -29.48 37.55 -24.92
N GLY A 26 -29.00 37.83 -23.73
CA GLY A 26 -27.99 37.02 -23.08
C GLY A 26 -28.54 35.64 -22.76
N THR A 27 -28.18 34.64 -23.55
CA THR A 27 -28.40 33.22 -23.22
C THR A 27 -27.43 32.80 -22.12
N LEU A 28 -27.99 32.74 -20.88
CA LEU A 28 -27.30 32.14 -19.74
C LEU A 28 -27.29 30.62 -19.93
N THR A 29 -26.25 30.08 -20.54
CA THR A 29 -26.02 28.63 -20.58
C THR A 29 -25.54 28.20 -19.22
N LEU A 30 -26.42 27.68 -18.38
CA LEU A 30 -26.12 26.99 -17.14
C LEU A 30 -25.50 25.63 -17.49
N ALA A 31 -24.18 25.54 -17.51
CA ALA A 31 -23.49 24.27 -17.66
C ALA A 31 -23.66 23.46 -16.37
N LEU A 32 -24.63 22.53 -16.35
CA LEU A 32 -24.68 21.47 -15.34
C LEU A 32 -23.46 20.58 -15.55
N LEU A 33 -22.40 20.80 -14.77
CA LEU A 33 -21.36 19.80 -14.55
C LEU A 33 -21.97 18.69 -13.71
N THR A 34 -22.52 17.67 -14.34
CA THR A 34 -22.80 16.40 -13.67
C THR A 34 -21.44 15.75 -13.39
N ALA A 35 -20.97 15.83 -12.14
CA ALA A 35 -19.90 14.99 -11.66
C ALA A 35 -20.39 13.54 -11.78
N VAL A 36 -20.00 12.85 -12.84
CA VAL A 36 -20.13 11.39 -12.93
C VAL A 36 -19.17 10.84 -11.87
N GLN A 37 -19.69 10.58 -10.68
CA GLN A 37 -18.97 9.76 -9.73
C GLN A 37 -18.83 8.39 -10.39
N ALA A 38 -17.58 8.02 -10.73
CA ALA A 38 -17.28 6.65 -11.11
C ALA A 38 -17.67 5.77 -9.94
N VAL A 39 -18.81 5.08 -10.06
CA VAL A 39 -19.15 4.00 -9.15
C VAL A 39 -18.11 2.93 -9.39
N GLU A 40 -17.15 2.81 -8.48
CA GLU A 40 -16.20 1.69 -8.53
C GLU A 40 -17.02 0.40 -8.53
N ALA A 41 -16.79 -0.43 -9.55
CA ALA A 41 -17.53 -1.67 -9.71
C ALA A 41 -17.30 -2.54 -8.47
N GLN A 42 -18.39 -2.92 -7.82
CA GLN A 42 -18.33 -3.85 -6.69
C GLN A 42 -17.92 -5.22 -7.20
N SER A 43 -17.07 -5.91 -6.45
CA SER A 43 -16.73 -7.29 -6.76
C SER A 43 -17.97 -8.19 -6.73
N LEU A 44 -17.93 -9.28 -7.50
CA LEU A 44 -19.05 -10.23 -7.61
C LEU A 44 -19.42 -10.90 -6.28
N GLY A 45 -18.52 -10.88 -5.31
CA GLY A 45 -18.72 -11.44 -3.98
C GLY A 45 -19.53 -10.58 -3.02
N CYS A 46 -19.81 -9.31 -3.36
CA CYS A 46 -20.61 -8.45 -2.51
C CYS A 46 -22.03 -9.00 -2.33
N GLY A 47 -22.52 -9.00 -1.08
CA GLY A 47 -23.81 -9.56 -0.70
C GLY A 47 -23.81 -11.09 -0.48
N LYS A 48 -22.80 -11.83 -0.93
CA LYS A 48 -22.72 -13.29 -0.73
C LYS A 48 -22.34 -13.64 0.73
N ALA A 49 -22.75 -14.83 1.16
CA ALA A 49 -22.28 -15.38 2.41
C ALA A 49 -20.77 -15.68 2.30
N PRO A 50 -19.92 -15.15 3.19
CA PRO A 50 -18.48 -15.34 3.09
C PRO A 50 -18.06 -16.76 3.48
N PRO A 51 -16.98 -17.30 2.90
CA PRO A 51 -16.32 -18.48 3.45
C PRO A 51 -15.75 -18.18 4.84
N SER A 52 -15.58 -19.20 5.67
CA SER A 52 -14.95 -19.04 7.00
C SER A 52 -13.47 -18.63 6.86
N SER A 53 -12.93 -17.91 7.84
CA SER A 53 -11.47 -17.76 8.00
C SER A 53 -10.80 -19.13 8.25
N GLY A 54 -9.50 -19.22 7.96
CA GLY A 54 -8.68 -20.40 8.18
C GLY A 54 -8.05 -20.96 6.91
N THR A 55 -7.51 -22.16 7.01
CA THR A 55 -6.85 -22.86 5.90
C THR A 55 -7.82 -23.23 4.79
N LYS A 56 -7.45 -22.90 3.58
CA LYS A 56 -8.15 -23.23 2.33
C LYS A 56 -7.22 -23.99 1.40
N SER A 57 -7.83 -24.77 0.49
CA SER A 57 -7.10 -25.49 -0.54
C SER A 57 -7.72 -25.24 -1.90
N MET A 58 -6.89 -25.22 -2.92
CA MET A 58 -7.30 -25.18 -4.33
C MET A 58 -6.34 -25.96 -5.20
N THR A 59 -6.81 -26.42 -6.36
CA THR A 59 -5.95 -27.10 -7.32
C THR A 59 -5.43 -26.09 -8.34
N VAL A 60 -4.11 -25.99 -8.46
CA VAL A 60 -3.42 -25.10 -9.39
C VAL A 60 -2.53 -25.97 -10.29
N ASN A 61 -2.75 -25.95 -11.59
CA ASN A 61 -2.00 -26.77 -12.56
C ASN A 61 -1.90 -28.26 -12.15
N GLY A 62 -3.00 -28.82 -11.66
CA GLY A 62 -3.08 -30.22 -11.22
C GLY A 62 -2.45 -30.51 -9.85
N ARG A 63 -1.90 -29.51 -9.15
CA ARG A 63 -1.32 -29.67 -7.81
C ARG A 63 -2.16 -28.99 -6.75
N GLN A 64 -2.30 -29.63 -5.59
CA GLN A 64 -2.96 -29.03 -4.43
C GLN A 64 -2.08 -27.92 -3.86
N ARG A 65 -2.64 -26.72 -3.71
CA ARG A 65 -2.03 -25.57 -3.05
C ARG A 65 -2.90 -25.15 -1.88
N GLN A 66 -2.29 -24.59 -0.86
CA GLN A 66 -2.97 -24.13 0.33
C GLN A 66 -2.69 -22.66 0.60
N TYR A 67 -3.62 -22.00 1.25
CA TYR A 67 -3.46 -20.63 1.76
C TYR A 67 -4.31 -20.46 3.02
N ILE A 68 -3.95 -19.49 3.86
CA ILE A 68 -4.81 -19.04 4.97
C ILE A 68 -5.56 -17.80 4.49
N LEU A 69 -6.89 -17.85 4.65
CA LEU A 69 -7.78 -16.72 4.50
C LEU A 69 -8.10 -16.17 5.90
N GLN A 70 -7.91 -14.88 6.12
CA GLN A 70 -8.27 -14.20 7.36
C GLN A 70 -9.18 -13.03 7.06
N LEU A 71 -10.45 -13.20 7.36
CA LEU A 71 -11.43 -12.11 7.33
C LEU A 71 -11.29 -11.22 8.58
N PRO A 72 -11.65 -9.94 8.50
CA PRO A 72 -11.81 -9.11 9.69
C PRO A 72 -12.90 -9.68 10.61
N ASN A 73 -12.81 -9.40 11.92
CA ASN A 73 -13.74 -9.94 12.89
C ASN A 73 -15.20 -9.53 12.62
N ASN A 74 -15.39 -8.28 12.16
CA ASN A 74 -16.69 -7.72 11.79
C ASN A 74 -16.81 -7.59 10.27
N TYR A 75 -16.52 -8.69 9.54
CA TYR A 75 -16.66 -8.69 8.09
C TYR A 75 -18.09 -8.37 7.66
N ASP A 76 -18.24 -7.29 6.90
CA ASP A 76 -19.50 -6.89 6.28
C ASP A 76 -19.48 -7.23 4.78
N ARG A 77 -20.34 -8.17 4.38
CA ARG A 77 -20.47 -8.61 2.97
C ARG A 77 -20.97 -7.54 2.01
N ASN A 78 -21.49 -6.43 2.52
CA ASN A 78 -21.99 -5.32 1.71
C ASN A 78 -21.01 -4.14 1.66
N LYS A 79 -19.91 -4.20 2.42
CA LYS A 79 -18.84 -3.21 2.46
C LYS A 79 -17.61 -3.74 1.76
N GLN A 80 -17.08 -2.98 0.82
CA GLN A 80 -15.83 -3.32 0.15
C GLN A 80 -14.66 -3.29 1.14
N HIS A 81 -13.88 -4.36 1.13
CA HIS A 81 -12.67 -4.53 1.93
C HIS A 81 -11.45 -4.52 1.04
N ARG A 82 -10.36 -3.89 1.48
CA ARG A 82 -9.06 -4.04 0.85
C ARG A 82 -8.49 -5.43 1.09
N VAL A 83 -7.51 -5.82 0.29
CA VAL A 83 -6.85 -7.12 0.38
C VAL A 83 -5.36 -6.95 0.55
N VAL A 84 -4.75 -7.67 1.49
CA VAL A 84 -3.31 -7.80 1.63
C VAL A 84 -2.92 -9.26 1.49
N ILE A 85 -2.03 -9.55 0.53
CA ILE A 85 -1.43 -10.88 0.34
C ILE A 85 -0.03 -10.84 0.93
N GLY A 86 0.22 -11.67 1.96
CA GLY A 86 1.51 -11.80 2.64
C GLY A 86 2.20 -13.10 2.23
N TYR A 87 3.38 -13.00 1.60
CA TYR A 87 4.18 -14.14 1.16
C TYR A 87 5.26 -14.48 2.18
N HIS A 88 5.37 -15.76 2.57
CA HIS A 88 6.37 -16.22 3.53
C HIS A 88 7.79 -16.24 2.93
N TRP A 89 8.80 -16.28 3.78
CA TRP A 89 10.21 -16.38 3.42
C TRP A 89 10.61 -17.83 3.07
N ARG A 90 11.87 -18.04 2.69
CA ARG A 90 12.40 -19.39 2.46
C ARG A 90 12.35 -20.20 3.76
N ASP A 91 11.89 -21.44 3.65
CA ASP A 91 11.69 -22.37 4.77
C ASP A 91 10.60 -21.93 5.77
N GLY A 92 9.88 -20.83 5.48
CA GLY A 92 8.66 -20.44 6.18
C GLY A 92 7.41 -21.05 5.56
N SER A 93 6.26 -20.65 6.10
CA SER A 93 4.95 -21.16 5.69
C SER A 93 3.84 -20.10 5.80
N MET A 94 2.66 -20.41 5.28
CA MET A 94 1.46 -19.60 5.47
C MET A 94 1.12 -19.40 6.95
N ASN A 95 1.41 -20.41 7.81
CA ASN A 95 1.14 -20.34 9.24
C ASN A 95 2.03 -19.29 9.93
N ASP A 96 3.30 -19.19 9.53
CA ASP A 96 4.22 -18.20 10.09
C ASP A 96 3.79 -16.78 9.76
N VAL A 97 3.33 -16.54 8.54
CA VAL A 97 2.79 -15.23 8.12
C VAL A 97 1.51 -14.90 8.89
N ALA A 98 0.59 -15.85 9.01
CA ALA A 98 -0.69 -15.62 9.70
C ALA A 98 -0.48 -15.41 11.20
N SER A 99 0.34 -16.25 11.88
CA SER A 99 0.66 -16.12 13.30
C SER A 99 1.45 -14.85 13.61
N GLY A 100 2.32 -14.41 12.70
CA GLY A 100 3.02 -13.13 12.76
C GLY A 100 2.16 -11.91 12.43
N GLY A 101 0.83 -12.08 12.32
CA GLY A 101 -0.10 -10.99 12.04
C GLY A 101 0.09 -10.34 10.68
N PHE A 102 0.51 -11.13 9.68
CA PHE A 102 0.77 -10.64 8.32
C PHE A 102 1.79 -9.50 8.31
N TYR A 103 2.95 -9.77 8.87
CA TYR A 103 4.02 -8.76 9.07
C TYR A 103 3.57 -7.59 9.96
N GLY A 104 2.73 -7.88 10.98
CA GLY A 104 2.21 -6.88 11.92
C GLY A 104 1.09 -5.99 11.36
N LEU A 105 0.68 -6.18 10.11
CA LEU A 105 -0.33 -5.32 9.44
C LEU A 105 -1.74 -5.55 9.98
N ARG A 106 -2.06 -6.77 10.44
CA ARG A 106 -3.40 -7.10 10.93
C ARG A 106 -3.83 -6.21 12.10
N GLN A 107 -2.91 -5.87 13.00
CA GLN A 107 -3.19 -5.00 14.15
C GLN A 107 -3.48 -3.55 13.72
N LEU A 108 -2.88 -3.10 12.60
CA LEU A 108 -3.05 -1.75 12.07
C LEU A 108 -4.32 -1.61 11.22
N ALA A 109 -4.80 -2.71 10.66
CA ALA A 109 -5.90 -2.73 9.70
C ALA A 109 -7.29 -2.65 10.34
N GLY A 110 -7.45 -3.07 11.58
CA GLY A 110 -8.76 -3.23 12.21
C GLY A 110 -9.68 -4.12 11.35
N ASP A 111 -10.91 -3.66 11.10
CA ASP A 111 -11.90 -4.39 10.30
C ASP A 111 -11.93 -3.95 8.81
N SER A 112 -10.87 -3.29 8.33
CA SER A 112 -10.84 -2.77 6.95
C SER A 112 -10.34 -3.75 5.90
N THR A 113 -9.65 -4.84 6.30
CA THR A 113 -8.79 -5.62 5.41
C THR A 113 -8.98 -7.12 5.55
N ILE A 114 -9.05 -7.77 4.40
CA ILE A 114 -8.97 -9.22 4.23
C ILE A 114 -7.49 -9.56 4.03
N PHE A 115 -6.99 -10.54 4.79
CA PHE A 115 -5.61 -10.99 4.67
C PHE A 115 -5.54 -12.41 4.09
N VAL A 116 -4.53 -12.63 3.25
CA VAL A 116 -4.26 -13.94 2.67
C VAL A 116 -2.78 -14.28 2.80
N ALA A 117 -2.48 -15.48 3.31
CA ALA A 117 -1.14 -16.02 3.34
C ALA A 117 -1.07 -17.27 2.46
N PRO A 118 -0.58 -17.18 1.22
CA PRO A 118 -0.36 -18.34 0.37
C PRO A 118 0.80 -19.22 0.89
N ASN A 119 0.74 -20.53 0.62
CA ASN A 119 1.83 -21.46 0.93
C ASN A 119 2.62 -21.81 -0.34
N GLY A 120 3.89 -21.46 -0.34
CA GLY A 120 4.82 -21.74 -1.43
C GLY A 120 5.17 -23.24 -1.53
N LEU A 121 5.46 -23.71 -2.72
CA LEU A 121 5.95 -25.07 -2.92
C LEU A 121 7.39 -25.17 -2.41
N ASN A 122 7.72 -26.30 -1.79
CA ASN A 122 9.05 -26.56 -1.20
C ASN A 122 9.50 -25.40 -0.29
N ALA A 123 8.55 -24.88 0.50
CA ALA A 123 8.75 -23.76 1.41
C ALA A 123 9.46 -22.53 0.75
N GLY A 124 9.06 -22.18 -0.47
CA GLY A 124 9.68 -21.09 -1.22
C GLY A 124 8.84 -20.64 -2.42
N TRP A 125 9.40 -19.77 -3.25
CA TRP A 125 8.71 -19.09 -4.36
C TRP A 125 9.59 -19.10 -5.62
N ALA A 126 9.96 -20.30 -6.08
CA ALA A 126 10.76 -20.44 -7.31
C ALA A 126 9.99 -19.95 -8.55
N ASN A 127 8.67 -20.00 -8.49
CA ASN A 127 7.76 -19.53 -9.53
C ASN A 127 8.12 -20.08 -10.92
N ASN A 128 8.51 -21.34 -10.98
CA ASN A 128 8.90 -22.00 -12.22
C ASN A 128 7.74 -22.01 -13.21
N GLY A 129 7.97 -21.50 -14.40
CA GLY A 129 6.92 -21.37 -15.41
C GLY A 129 5.72 -20.49 -14.99
N GLY A 130 5.86 -19.66 -13.97
CA GLY A 130 4.80 -18.77 -13.48
C GLY A 130 3.78 -19.45 -12.56
N GLU A 131 4.11 -20.61 -11.99
CA GLU A 131 3.17 -21.41 -11.18
C GLU A 131 2.65 -20.68 -9.92
N ASP A 132 3.50 -19.87 -9.28
CA ASP A 132 3.10 -19.10 -8.09
C ASP A 132 2.31 -17.84 -8.44
N ILE A 133 2.54 -17.27 -9.64
CA ILE A 133 1.69 -16.22 -10.19
C ILE A 133 0.32 -16.79 -10.53
N THR A 134 0.25 -17.97 -11.17
CA THR A 134 -1.03 -18.65 -11.43
C THR A 134 -1.80 -18.95 -10.15
N PHE A 135 -1.10 -19.34 -9.08
CA PHE A 135 -1.72 -19.52 -7.76
C PHE A 135 -2.25 -18.20 -7.19
N THR A 136 -1.50 -17.14 -7.30
CA THR A 136 -1.93 -15.78 -6.91
C THR A 136 -3.15 -15.34 -7.69
N ASP A 137 -3.18 -15.57 -9.02
CA ASP A 137 -4.33 -15.25 -9.89
C ASP A 137 -5.60 -15.96 -9.44
N GLN A 138 -5.51 -17.25 -9.12
CA GLN A 138 -6.66 -18.03 -8.65
C GLN A 138 -7.15 -17.55 -7.27
N ILE A 139 -6.25 -17.17 -6.37
CA ILE A 139 -6.62 -16.54 -5.09
C ILE A 139 -7.37 -15.23 -5.34
N VAL A 140 -6.83 -14.36 -6.18
CA VAL A 140 -7.47 -13.07 -6.52
C VAL A 140 -8.85 -13.29 -7.14
N ALA A 141 -8.98 -14.24 -8.07
CA ALA A 141 -10.26 -14.57 -8.69
C ALA A 141 -11.29 -15.06 -7.65
N MET A 142 -10.88 -15.95 -6.74
CA MET A 142 -11.73 -16.41 -5.64
C MET A 142 -12.17 -15.27 -4.74
N LEU A 143 -11.24 -14.39 -4.34
CA LEU A 143 -11.56 -13.24 -3.49
C LEU A 143 -12.58 -12.31 -4.14
N LYS A 144 -12.41 -11.98 -5.42
CA LYS A 144 -13.36 -11.14 -6.18
C LYS A 144 -14.72 -11.80 -6.36
N ASN A 145 -14.74 -13.14 -6.54
CA ASN A 145 -15.99 -13.88 -6.75
C ASN A 145 -16.77 -14.11 -5.46
N ASP A 146 -16.12 -14.34 -4.32
CA ASP A 146 -16.75 -14.85 -3.10
C ASP A 146 -16.83 -13.83 -1.97
N LEU A 147 -16.08 -12.72 -2.05
CA LEU A 147 -15.98 -11.70 -1.01
C LEU A 147 -16.21 -10.29 -1.58
N CYS A 148 -16.74 -9.40 -0.74
CA CYS A 148 -16.88 -7.99 -1.10
C CYS A 148 -15.53 -7.29 -0.93
N VAL A 149 -14.76 -7.21 -2.03
CA VAL A 149 -13.44 -6.59 -2.07
C VAL A 149 -13.45 -5.33 -2.92
N ASN A 150 -12.62 -4.35 -2.53
CA ASN A 150 -12.26 -3.23 -3.38
C ASN A 150 -11.20 -3.69 -4.38
N GLU A 151 -11.57 -3.83 -5.64
CA GLU A 151 -10.68 -4.33 -6.69
C GLU A 151 -9.50 -3.40 -6.98
N GLY A 152 -9.60 -2.12 -6.61
CA GLY A 152 -8.51 -1.14 -6.68
C GLY A 152 -7.58 -1.14 -5.46
N GLU A 153 -7.83 -1.97 -4.44
CA GLU A 153 -7.08 -1.97 -3.17
C GLU A 153 -6.50 -3.34 -2.82
N PHE A 154 -5.85 -3.98 -3.77
CA PHE A 154 -5.03 -5.17 -3.55
C PHE A 154 -3.57 -4.77 -3.31
N PHE A 155 -2.98 -5.34 -2.27
CA PHE A 155 -1.60 -5.10 -1.85
C PHE A 155 -0.85 -6.41 -1.67
N ALA A 156 0.46 -6.37 -1.87
CA ALA A 156 1.34 -7.50 -1.61
C ALA A 156 2.49 -7.09 -0.69
N THR A 157 2.90 -8.00 0.20
CA THR A 157 4.07 -7.81 1.06
C THR A 157 4.74 -9.13 1.40
N GLY A 158 5.99 -9.05 1.80
CA GLY A 158 6.76 -10.20 2.25
C GLY A 158 8.19 -9.83 2.57
N TRP A 159 8.85 -10.73 3.28
CA TRP A 159 10.24 -10.65 3.65
C TRP A 159 11.07 -11.69 2.90
N SER A 160 12.31 -11.36 2.53
CA SER A 160 13.26 -12.28 1.89
C SER A 160 12.69 -12.86 0.59
N TYR A 161 12.56 -14.18 0.48
CA TYR A 161 11.92 -14.85 -0.67
C TYR A 161 10.45 -14.43 -0.83
N GLY A 162 9.73 -14.17 0.28
CA GLY A 162 8.39 -13.59 0.22
C GLY A 162 8.37 -12.17 -0.34
N GLY A 163 9.38 -11.37 -0.04
CA GLY A 163 9.59 -10.06 -0.66
C GLY A 163 9.84 -10.18 -2.17
N ALA A 164 10.63 -11.18 -2.59
CA ALA A 164 10.83 -11.47 -4.00
C ALA A 164 9.53 -11.88 -4.70
N MET A 165 8.69 -12.70 -4.04
CA MET A 165 7.40 -13.10 -4.60
C MET A 165 6.40 -11.93 -4.64
N SER A 166 6.40 -11.05 -3.62
CA SER A 166 5.59 -9.84 -3.63
C SER A 166 5.96 -8.92 -4.80
N HIS A 167 7.27 -8.73 -5.05
CA HIS A 167 7.76 -8.02 -6.23
C HIS A 167 7.29 -8.69 -7.52
N SER A 168 7.44 -10.01 -7.63
CA SER A 168 7.03 -10.79 -8.81
C SER A 168 5.54 -10.65 -9.08
N ALA A 169 4.69 -10.73 -8.05
CA ALA A 169 3.25 -10.54 -8.16
C ALA A 169 2.88 -9.15 -8.68
N ALA A 170 3.41 -8.09 -8.07
CA ALA A 170 3.16 -6.73 -8.50
C ALA A 170 3.65 -6.46 -9.93
N CYS A 171 4.84 -6.96 -10.28
CA CYS A 171 5.42 -6.82 -11.60
C CYS A 171 4.63 -7.57 -12.68
N SER A 172 4.15 -8.78 -12.37
CA SER A 172 3.42 -9.63 -13.32
C SER A 172 1.94 -9.28 -13.43
N ARG A 173 1.38 -8.63 -12.41
CA ARG A 173 -0.05 -8.25 -12.32
C ARG A 173 -0.22 -6.79 -11.85
N PRO A 174 0.32 -5.82 -12.60
CA PRO A 174 0.24 -4.41 -12.24
C PRO A 174 -1.19 -3.86 -12.29
N ASP A 175 -2.10 -4.53 -12.96
CA ASP A 175 -3.53 -4.25 -13.01
C ASP A 175 -4.30 -4.73 -11.76
N VAL A 176 -3.70 -5.64 -10.99
CA VAL A 176 -4.28 -6.15 -9.73
C VAL A 176 -3.74 -5.39 -8.53
N PHE A 177 -2.41 -5.24 -8.43
CA PHE A 177 -1.78 -4.71 -7.23
C PHE A 177 -1.62 -3.18 -7.27
N LYS A 178 -2.27 -2.49 -6.33
CA LYS A 178 -2.17 -1.04 -6.16
C LYS A 178 -0.80 -0.62 -5.61
N ALA A 179 -0.29 -1.39 -4.65
CA ALA A 179 1.03 -1.16 -4.06
C ALA A 179 1.66 -2.47 -3.55
N VAL A 180 2.98 -2.45 -3.47
CA VAL A 180 3.78 -3.55 -2.91
C VAL A 180 4.80 -3.03 -1.91
N ALA A 181 4.97 -3.77 -0.79
CA ALA A 181 6.02 -3.53 0.19
C ALA A 181 6.96 -4.74 0.25
N VAL A 182 8.23 -4.53 -0.04
CA VAL A 182 9.27 -5.56 -0.13
C VAL A 182 10.28 -5.36 0.99
N ILE A 183 10.36 -6.32 1.91
CA ILE A 183 11.29 -6.29 3.03
C ILE A 183 12.47 -7.22 2.73
N ALA A 184 13.68 -6.68 2.64
CA ALA A 184 14.92 -7.41 2.36
C ALA A 184 14.77 -8.44 1.22
N GLY A 185 14.10 -8.06 0.14
CA GLY A 185 13.85 -8.91 -1.02
C GLY A 185 14.84 -8.67 -2.16
N ALA A 186 14.77 -9.55 -3.17
CA ALA A 186 15.55 -9.48 -4.39
C ALA A 186 14.74 -10.02 -5.58
N GLN A 187 15.25 -9.92 -6.80
CA GLN A 187 14.57 -10.48 -7.98
C GLN A 187 14.83 -12.00 -8.09
N LEU A 188 14.15 -12.80 -7.24
CA LEU A 188 14.33 -14.26 -7.18
C LEU A 188 13.17 -15.05 -7.81
N SER A 189 11.96 -14.48 -7.83
CA SER A 189 10.74 -15.16 -8.29
C SER A 189 10.32 -14.73 -9.70
N GLY A 190 11.21 -14.12 -10.45
CA GLY A 190 10.94 -13.61 -11.79
C GLY A 190 10.07 -12.35 -11.83
N CYS A 191 9.73 -11.94 -13.03
CA CYS A 191 8.85 -10.83 -13.33
C CYS A 191 8.40 -10.96 -14.79
N SER A 192 7.18 -11.37 -15.02
CA SER A 192 6.59 -11.50 -16.36
C SER A 192 5.77 -10.25 -16.67
N GLY A 193 6.40 -9.25 -17.29
CA GLY A 193 5.79 -7.95 -17.57
C GLY A 193 6.73 -6.82 -17.19
N GLY A 194 6.34 -5.96 -16.28
CA GLY A 194 7.27 -5.06 -15.60
C GLY A 194 7.44 -3.66 -16.16
N ASN A 195 6.58 -3.23 -17.10
CA ASN A 195 6.59 -1.89 -17.65
C ASN A 195 5.40 -1.01 -17.20
N SER A 196 4.51 -1.58 -16.40
CA SER A 196 3.37 -0.85 -15.84
C SER A 196 3.64 -0.43 -14.38
N PRO A 197 3.23 0.79 -13.99
CA PRO A 197 3.54 1.33 -12.69
C PRO A 197 2.72 0.65 -11.58
N VAL A 198 3.40 0.34 -10.48
CA VAL A 198 2.79 -0.05 -9.19
C VAL A 198 3.53 0.73 -8.10
N ALA A 199 2.82 1.22 -7.09
CA ALA A 199 3.48 1.89 -5.98
C ALA A 199 4.39 0.91 -5.23
N TYR A 200 5.65 1.29 -5.00
CA TYR A 200 6.70 0.41 -4.46
C TYR A 200 7.33 0.98 -3.20
N LEU A 201 7.29 0.20 -2.13
CA LEU A 201 8.06 0.42 -0.92
C LEU A 201 9.13 -0.67 -0.80
N GLY A 202 10.40 -0.29 -0.82
CA GLY A 202 11.52 -1.19 -0.53
C GLY A 202 12.14 -0.87 0.83
N MET A 203 12.36 -1.89 1.65
CA MET A 203 13.06 -1.80 2.93
C MET A 203 14.22 -2.79 2.94
N HIS A 204 15.45 -2.34 3.28
CA HIS A 204 16.61 -3.23 3.24
C HIS A 204 17.69 -2.85 4.26
N GLY A 205 18.37 -3.86 4.81
CA GLY A 205 19.43 -3.70 5.76
C GLY A 205 20.82 -3.55 5.09
N ALA A 206 21.61 -2.57 5.52
CA ALA A 206 22.97 -2.36 5.02
C ALA A 206 23.96 -3.48 5.45
N ALA A 207 23.64 -4.19 6.55
CA ALA A 207 24.39 -5.34 7.03
C ALA A 207 23.78 -6.69 6.58
N ASP A 208 22.88 -6.70 5.61
CA ASP A 208 22.25 -7.92 5.10
C ASP A 208 23.31 -8.79 4.39
N ASN A 209 23.62 -9.92 5.00
CA ASN A 209 24.60 -10.89 4.49
C ASN A 209 23.95 -12.09 3.77
N VAL A 210 22.63 -12.13 3.64
CA VAL A 210 21.87 -13.17 2.92
C VAL A 210 21.48 -12.66 1.53
N LEU A 211 20.76 -11.55 1.48
CA LEU A 211 20.45 -10.82 0.25
C LEU A 211 21.03 -9.41 0.39
N SER A 212 22.19 -9.18 -0.22
CA SER A 212 22.88 -7.89 -0.05
C SER A 212 21.98 -6.71 -0.43
N ILE A 213 22.16 -5.58 0.25
CA ILE A 213 21.41 -4.34 -0.02
C ILE A 213 21.50 -3.91 -1.50
N SER A 214 22.56 -4.30 -2.21
CA SER A 214 22.69 -4.06 -3.65
C SER A 214 21.57 -4.72 -4.47
N MET A 215 21.08 -5.87 -4.05
CA MET A 215 19.94 -6.54 -4.69
C MET A 215 18.63 -5.77 -4.45
N GLY A 216 18.45 -5.23 -3.25
CA GLY A 216 17.33 -4.35 -2.94
C GLY A 216 17.35 -3.03 -3.74
N ARG A 217 18.56 -2.45 -3.92
CA ARG A 217 18.75 -1.27 -4.79
C ARG A 217 18.36 -1.57 -6.24
N GLN A 218 18.69 -2.75 -6.76
CA GLN A 218 18.29 -3.16 -8.12
C GLN A 218 16.76 -3.19 -8.29
N LEU A 219 16.02 -3.69 -7.30
CA LEU A 219 14.55 -3.63 -7.32
C LEU A 219 14.05 -2.19 -7.25
N ARG A 220 14.58 -1.38 -6.35
CA ARG A 220 14.27 0.04 -6.25
C ARG A 220 14.48 0.76 -7.59
N ASP A 221 15.64 0.59 -8.20
CA ASP A 221 16.03 1.29 -9.42
C ASP A 221 15.14 0.88 -10.61
N LYS A 222 14.75 -0.40 -10.68
CA LYS A 222 13.73 -0.87 -11.63
C LYS A 222 12.40 -0.12 -11.45
N TRP A 223 11.91 -0.01 -10.22
CA TRP A 223 10.66 0.69 -9.94
C TRP A 223 10.77 2.21 -10.13
N LEU A 224 11.94 2.82 -9.87
CA LEU A 224 12.18 4.21 -10.21
C LEU A 224 12.01 4.46 -11.72
N GLN A 225 12.61 3.61 -12.54
CA GLN A 225 12.47 3.69 -14.00
C GLN A 225 11.02 3.45 -14.45
N THR A 226 10.40 2.36 -13.96
CA THR A 226 9.03 1.98 -14.33
C THR A 226 8.02 3.06 -13.94
N ASN A 227 8.18 3.67 -12.78
CA ASN A 227 7.24 4.66 -12.25
C ASN A 227 7.53 6.10 -12.68
N GLY A 228 8.57 6.32 -13.51
CA GLY A 228 8.94 7.63 -14.02
C GLY A 228 9.40 8.57 -12.91
N CYS A 229 10.27 8.08 -12.03
CA CYS A 229 10.73 8.86 -10.89
C CYS A 229 12.00 9.66 -11.23
N THR A 230 12.09 10.85 -10.64
CA THR A 230 13.34 11.65 -10.68
C THR A 230 14.38 10.99 -9.81
N SER A 231 15.55 10.72 -10.39
CA SER A 231 16.69 10.17 -9.63
C SER A 231 17.16 11.18 -8.58
N LYS A 232 17.41 10.67 -7.38
CA LYS A 232 18.08 11.44 -6.31
C LYS A 232 18.94 10.51 -5.46
N ASN A 233 19.90 11.10 -4.75
CA ASN A 233 20.67 10.36 -3.77
C ASN A 233 19.74 9.80 -2.67
N ALA A 234 19.93 8.53 -2.33
CA ALA A 234 19.27 7.87 -1.21
C ALA A 234 20.36 7.47 -0.20
N PRO A 235 20.60 8.30 0.82
CA PRO A 235 21.60 7.97 1.83
C PRO A 235 21.18 6.71 2.59
N GLU A 236 22.18 5.96 3.03
CA GLU A 236 21.98 4.72 3.75
C GLU A 236 22.82 4.73 5.04
N PRO A 237 22.33 4.14 6.13
CA PRO A 237 23.12 3.98 7.34
C PRO A 237 24.32 3.08 7.09
N SER A 238 25.39 3.25 7.87
CA SER A 238 26.48 2.26 7.90
C SER A 238 25.98 0.94 8.47
N ALA A 239 26.56 -0.17 7.99
CA ALA A 239 26.25 -1.50 8.50
C ALA A 239 26.46 -1.58 10.03
N GLY A 240 25.49 -2.17 10.72
CA GLY A 240 25.48 -2.30 12.19
C GLY A 240 24.89 -1.11 12.95
N GLN A 241 24.61 0.02 12.30
CA GLN A 241 23.94 1.14 12.96
C GLN A 241 22.45 0.86 13.20
N GLN A 242 21.95 1.22 14.38
CA GLN A 242 20.54 1.04 14.73
C GLN A 242 19.67 2.24 14.31
N ASN A 243 19.73 2.62 13.06
CA ASN A 243 18.93 3.69 12.49
C ASN A 243 18.43 3.28 11.10
N HIS A 244 17.49 4.05 10.57
CA HIS A 244 17.02 3.91 9.21
C HIS A 244 16.86 5.29 8.57
N ILE A 245 16.95 5.32 7.24
CA ILE A 245 16.79 6.53 6.44
C ILE A 245 15.73 6.24 5.38
N LYS A 246 14.67 7.03 5.41
CA LYS A 246 13.57 6.98 4.44
C LYS A 246 13.83 7.98 3.33
N THR A 247 13.73 7.53 2.09
CA THR A 247 13.83 8.34 0.88
C THR A 247 12.57 8.17 0.06
N GLU A 248 11.80 9.23 -0.09
CA GLU A 248 10.64 9.30 -0.97
C GLU A 248 11.04 9.96 -2.28
N TYR A 249 10.66 9.37 -3.41
CA TYR A 249 11.00 9.86 -4.74
C TYR A 249 9.84 10.62 -5.37
N SER A 250 10.15 11.65 -6.15
CA SER A 250 9.15 12.34 -6.98
C SER A 250 8.94 11.54 -8.26
N CYS A 251 7.76 10.97 -8.43
CA CYS A 251 7.42 10.08 -9.54
C CYS A 251 6.19 10.60 -10.27
N THR A 252 6.13 10.42 -11.59
CA THR A 252 5.01 10.87 -12.42
C THR A 252 3.88 9.84 -12.55
N ARG A 253 4.13 8.55 -12.24
CA ARG A 253 3.18 7.46 -12.48
C ARG A 253 2.70 6.78 -11.20
N ALA A 254 3.60 6.33 -10.33
CA ALA A 254 3.27 5.73 -9.04
C ALA A 254 4.39 5.97 -8.03
N ALA A 255 4.06 6.06 -6.75
CA ALA A 255 5.00 6.37 -5.69
C ALA A 255 6.11 5.31 -5.56
N VAL A 256 7.33 5.76 -5.26
CA VAL A 256 8.44 4.90 -4.85
C VAL A 256 9.04 5.45 -3.57
N THR A 257 9.15 4.58 -2.57
CA THR A 257 9.81 4.88 -1.30
C THR A 257 10.87 3.82 -1.03
N TRP A 258 12.03 4.26 -0.56
CA TRP A 258 13.13 3.41 -0.13
C TRP A 258 13.49 3.68 1.32
N ILE A 259 13.56 2.62 2.13
CA ILE A 259 14.01 2.70 3.52
C ILE A 259 15.23 1.81 3.70
N ALA A 260 16.40 2.42 3.81
CA ALA A 260 17.60 1.71 4.18
C ALA A 260 17.76 1.73 5.69
N ASN A 261 18.16 0.62 6.30
CA ASN A 261 18.49 0.53 7.71
C ASN A 261 19.87 -0.10 7.90
N GLY A 262 20.50 0.10 9.05
CA GLY A 262 21.82 -0.44 9.32
C GLY A 262 21.84 -1.91 9.76
N GLY A 263 20.66 -2.56 9.88
CA GLY A 263 20.51 -3.94 10.32
C GLY A 263 20.83 -4.99 9.26
N GLY A 264 20.67 -6.25 9.65
CA GLY A 264 20.87 -7.43 8.80
C GLY A 264 19.58 -7.90 8.11
N HIS A 265 19.53 -9.19 7.80
CA HIS A 265 18.44 -9.86 7.11
C HIS A 265 17.28 -10.21 8.08
N VAL A 266 16.41 -9.26 8.36
CA VAL A 266 15.32 -9.41 9.33
C VAL A 266 13.95 -8.99 8.76
N PRO A 267 12.83 -9.65 9.17
CA PRO A 267 11.49 -9.33 8.67
C PRO A 267 10.92 -8.03 9.24
N ASP A 268 11.40 -7.59 10.40
CA ASP A 268 10.88 -6.45 11.15
C ASP A 268 12.02 -5.58 11.69
N PRO A 269 12.71 -4.87 10.81
CA PRO A 269 13.83 -4.02 11.19
C PRO A 269 13.39 -2.92 12.18
N SER A 270 14.29 -2.62 13.13
CA SER A 270 14.07 -1.64 14.17
C SER A 270 14.87 -0.38 13.95
N GLY A 271 14.32 0.76 14.39
CA GLY A 271 15.05 2.03 14.45
C GLY A 271 15.94 2.15 15.69
N SER A 272 16.58 3.31 15.86
CA SER A 272 17.50 3.61 16.97
C SER A 272 16.88 3.47 18.36
N ASN A 273 15.56 3.57 18.46
CA ASN A 273 14.78 3.38 19.69
C ASN A 273 14.35 1.91 19.92
N GLY A 274 14.80 0.96 19.11
CA GLY A 274 14.39 -0.44 19.16
C GLY A 274 12.95 -0.71 18.65
N VAL A 275 12.23 0.34 18.22
CA VAL A 275 10.86 0.19 17.69
C VAL A 275 10.91 -0.33 16.25
N LYS A 276 10.14 -1.39 15.99
CA LYS A 276 9.96 -1.95 14.66
C LYS A 276 9.20 -0.96 13.78
N PHE A 277 9.77 -0.57 12.66
CA PHE A 277 9.16 0.44 11.79
C PHE A 277 8.45 -0.17 10.56
N ALA A 278 8.82 -1.36 10.12
CA ALA A 278 8.31 -1.94 8.88
C ALA A 278 6.78 -2.06 8.81
N PRO A 279 6.06 -2.50 9.87
CA PRO A 279 4.60 -2.58 9.81
C PRO A 279 3.95 -1.19 9.61
N GLY A 280 4.39 -0.19 10.39
CA GLY A 280 3.85 1.18 10.32
C GLY A 280 4.13 1.85 8.98
N GLU A 281 5.35 1.74 8.46
CA GLU A 281 5.73 2.27 7.14
C GLU A 281 4.96 1.59 6.01
N THR A 282 4.81 0.26 6.06
CA THR A 282 4.02 -0.48 5.07
C THR A 282 2.57 -0.05 5.08
N TRP A 283 1.95 0.05 6.26
CA TRP A 283 0.55 0.43 6.38
C TRP A 283 0.31 1.88 5.92
N SER A 284 1.18 2.80 6.32
CA SER A 284 1.13 4.19 5.88
C SER A 284 1.27 4.32 4.36
N PHE A 285 2.20 3.54 3.77
CA PHE A 285 2.41 3.53 2.33
C PHE A 285 1.20 2.99 1.55
N PHE A 286 0.58 1.91 2.02
CA PHE A 286 -0.64 1.37 1.41
C PHE A 286 -1.80 2.35 1.49
N ASN A 287 -1.98 3.03 2.63
CA ASN A 287 -3.00 4.07 2.77
C ASN A 287 -2.76 5.26 1.82
N ALA A 288 -1.52 5.72 1.69
CA ALA A 288 -1.17 6.80 0.78
C ALA A 288 -1.43 6.42 -0.70
N ALA A 289 -1.21 5.16 -1.07
CA ALA A 289 -1.43 4.68 -2.43
C ALA A 289 -2.90 4.72 -2.87
N VAL A 290 -3.86 4.65 -1.94
CA VAL A 290 -5.31 4.72 -2.25
C VAL A 290 -5.90 6.12 -2.03
N GLY A 291 -5.31 6.94 -1.17
CA GLY A 291 -5.76 8.32 -0.90
C GLY A 291 -5.32 9.36 -1.94
N GLY A 292 -4.45 8.99 -2.88
CA GLY A 292 -3.83 9.89 -3.85
C GLY A 292 -4.22 9.57 -5.29
N GLY A 293 -5.34 10.06 -5.78
CA GLY A 293 -5.55 10.26 -7.20
C GLY A 293 -4.74 11.48 -7.68
N GLY A 294 -3.58 11.27 -8.33
CA GLY A 294 -2.78 12.32 -8.94
C GLY A 294 -1.53 12.71 -8.13
N GLY A 295 -0.37 12.65 -8.78
CA GLY A 295 0.95 12.93 -8.23
C GLY A 295 1.06 14.24 -7.44
N GLY A 296 0.76 14.15 -6.18
CA GLY A 296 0.95 15.16 -5.17
C GLY A 296 1.65 14.52 -3.99
N ASN A 297 2.86 15.00 -3.75
CA ASN A 297 3.68 14.68 -2.59
C ASN A 297 2.82 14.70 -1.31
N PRO A 298 2.66 13.62 -0.53
CA PRO A 298 2.08 13.77 0.79
C PRO A 298 3.01 14.66 1.60
N ASN A 299 2.45 15.78 2.07
CA ASN A 299 3.08 16.81 2.87
C ASN A 299 3.92 16.19 3.99
N PRO A 300 5.17 16.66 4.21
CA PRO A 300 6.02 16.13 5.25
C PRO A 300 5.35 16.33 6.61
N ASN A 301 5.42 15.28 7.41
CA ASN A 301 5.20 15.19 8.85
C ASN A 301 5.13 16.59 9.53
N PRO A 302 4.04 16.93 10.23
CA PRO A 302 4.03 18.15 11.00
C PRO A 302 5.13 18.06 12.07
N GLN A 303 6.16 18.90 11.88
CA GLN A 303 7.13 19.22 12.91
C GLN A 303 6.36 19.61 14.17
N PRO A 304 6.73 19.15 15.36
CA PRO A 304 6.03 19.52 16.58
C PRO A 304 6.17 21.03 16.80
N THR A 305 5.10 21.75 16.52
CA THR A 305 4.92 23.11 17.02
C THR A 305 4.77 23.01 18.53
N THR A 306 5.72 23.59 19.24
CA THR A 306 5.61 23.86 20.67
C THR A 306 4.37 24.70 20.90
N THR A 307 3.32 24.12 21.42
CA THR A 307 2.18 24.87 21.93
C THR A 307 1.73 24.25 23.24
N ALA A 308 1.87 25.07 24.26
CA ALA A 308 1.17 25.12 25.54
C ALA A 308 0.77 23.79 26.21
N THR A 309 1.41 23.56 27.33
CA THR A 309 1.04 22.66 28.41
C THR A 309 -0.45 22.70 28.71
N ALA A 310 -1.19 21.65 28.27
CA ALA A 310 -2.49 21.34 28.80
C ALA A 310 -2.33 20.50 30.07
N PRO A 311 -3.19 20.65 31.09
CA PRO A 311 -3.03 19.97 32.38
C PRO A 311 -3.12 18.44 32.17
N GLN A 312 -2.15 17.74 32.72
CA GLN A 312 -2.07 16.29 32.78
C GLN A 312 -3.32 15.75 33.51
N PRO A 313 -4.08 14.82 32.89
CA PRO A 313 -5.14 14.15 33.63
C PRO A 313 -4.51 13.31 34.73
N THR A 314 -4.92 13.53 35.96
CA THR A 314 -4.57 12.73 37.13
C THR A 314 -4.96 11.27 36.87
N GLN A 315 -3.98 10.41 37.00
CA GLN A 315 -4.09 8.95 36.89
C GLN A 315 -5.08 8.40 37.93
N PRO A 316 -6.10 7.63 37.52
CA PRO A 316 -6.87 6.87 38.51
C PRO A 316 -5.99 5.74 39.05
N THR A 317 -5.69 5.78 40.32
CA THR A 317 -5.09 4.67 41.06
C THR A 317 -6.11 3.53 41.16
N ASN A 318 -5.89 2.46 40.46
CA ASN A 318 -6.69 1.24 40.61
C ASN A 318 -5.91 0.24 41.50
N PRO A 319 -6.44 -0.13 42.68
CA PRO A 319 -5.80 -1.12 43.52
C PRO A 319 -6.18 -2.52 43.04
N GLY A 320 -5.22 -3.28 42.50
CA GLY A 320 -5.31 -4.73 42.34
C GLY A 320 -5.77 -5.23 40.99
N GLY A 321 -5.14 -4.83 39.88
CA GLY A 321 -5.32 -5.46 38.58
C GLY A 321 -3.96 -5.77 37.95
N ASN A 322 -3.85 -6.85 37.20
CA ASN A 322 -2.65 -7.24 36.49
C ASN A 322 -2.22 -6.08 35.53
N CYS A 323 -1.09 -5.46 35.84
CA CYS A 323 -0.48 -4.48 34.95
C CYS A 323 0.08 -5.17 33.69
N ALA A 324 0.15 -4.45 32.60
CA ALA A 324 0.75 -4.95 31.37
C ALA A 324 2.24 -5.22 31.55
N PRO A 325 2.76 -6.37 31.10
CA PRO A 325 4.19 -6.65 31.14
C PRO A 325 4.97 -5.68 30.26
N ARG A 326 6.26 -5.59 30.52
CA ARG A 326 7.15 -4.76 29.69
C ARG A 326 6.99 -5.13 28.22
N TRP A 327 6.92 -4.10 27.38
CA TRP A 327 6.68 -4.18 25.91
C TRP A 327 5.22 -4.47 25.51
N ALA A 328 4.31 -4.75 26.43
CA ALA A 328 2.90 -4.92 26.09
C ALA A 328 2.18 -3.58 25.97
N GLN A 329 1.02 -3.60 25.30
CA GLN A 329 0.16 -2.43 25.17
C GLN A 329 -0.46 -2.07 26.52
N CYS A 330 -0.46 -0.77 26.83
CA CYS A 330 -0.98 -0.22 28.07
C CYS A 330 -1.93 0.97 27.87
N GLY A 331 -2.33 1.27 26.62
CA GLY A 331 -3.25 2.37 26.33
C GLY A 331 -3.43 2.62 24.84
N GLY A 332 -4.26 3.60 24.52
CA GLY A 332 -4.66 4.01 23.17
C GLY A 332 -6.16 4.14 23.04
N GLN A 333 -6.62 4.85 22.02
CA GLN A 333 -8.07 5.02 21.81
C GLN A 333 -8.73 3.64 21.51
N GLY A 334 -9.75 3.28 22.29
CA GLY A 334 -10.42 1.98 22.18
C GLY A 334 -9.73 0.82 22.91
N TRP A 335 -8.67 1.07 23.70
CA TRP A 335 -8.00 0.06 24.49
C TRP A 335 -8.81 -0.32 25.74
N ASN A 336 -9.11 -1.62 25.91
CA ASN A 336 -9.87 -2.17 27.05
C ASN A 336 -9.01 -3.05 27.98
N GLY A 337 -7.69 -3.15 27.72
CA GLY A 337 -6.76 -3.92 28.54
C GLY A 337 -6.14 -3.11 29.69
N PRO A 338 -5.10 -3.64 30.37
CA PRO A 338 -4.40 -2.96 31.45
C PRO A 338 -3.87 -1.58 31.02
N THR A 339 -4.06 -0.57 31.87
CA THR A 339 -3.57 0.80 31.65
C THR A 339 -2.35 1.13 32.49
N CYS A 340 -1.86 0.17 33.29
CA CYS A 340 -0.62 0.26 34.05
C CYS A 340 0.43 -0.71 33.50
N CYS A 341 1.69 -0.47 33.81
CA CYS A 341 2.82 -1.32 33.45
C CYS A 341 3.40 -1.97 34.70
N GLU A 342 3.94 -3.19 34.57
CA GLU A 342 4.71 -3.84 35.62
C GLU A 342 5.89 -2.97 36.08
N SER A 343 6.33 -3.22 37.31
CA SER A 343 7.44 -2.48 37.94
C SER A 343 8.67 -2.45 37.04
N GLY A 344 9.24 -1.25 36.86
CA GLY A 344 10.41 -1.00 36.00
C GLY A 344 10.06 -0.60 34.56
N SER A 345 8.77 -0.44 34.22
CA SER A 345 8.34 0.12 32.93
C SER A 345 7.25 1.19 33.10
N THR A 346 7.16 2.07 32.10
CA THR A 346 6.21 3.19 32.08
C THR A 346 5.39 3.14 30.83
N CYS A 347 4.07 3.37 30.93
CA CYS A 347 3.20 3.43 29.75
C CYS A 347 3.48 4.69 28.93
N ARG A 348 4.00 4.54 27.73
CA ARG A 348 4.30 5.63 26.80
C ARG A 348 3.43 5.55 25.55
N ALA A 349 2.79 6.66 25.22
CA ALA A 349 2.03 6.79 24.00
C ALA A 349 2.96 6.82 22.78
N SER A 350 2.74 5.90 21.84
CA SER A 350 3.40 5.90 20.52
C SER A 350 2.55 6.63 19.48
N ASN A 351 1.22 6.56 19.61
CA ASN A 351 0.24 7.31 18.83
C ASN A 351 -1.12 7.32 19.56
N GLN A 352 -2.14 7.98 18.99
CA GLN A 352 -3.45 8.06 19.63
C GLN A 352 -4.15 6.71 19.85
N TRP A 353 -3.73 5.65 19.14
CA TRP A 353 -4.34 4.33 19.19
C TRP A 353 -3.52 3.30 19.98
N TYR A 354 -2.26 3.62 20.31
CA TYR A 354 -1.33 2.66 20.90
C TYR A 354 -0.37 3.31 21.90
N SER A 355 -0.36 2.80 23.12
CA SER A 355 0.63 3.09 24.15
C SER A 355 1.28 1.81 24.63
N GLN A 356 2.56 1.84 24.95
CA GLN A 356 3.37 0.66 25.28
C GLN A 356 4.12 0.84 26.60
N CYS A 357 4.28 -0.25 27.35
CA CYS A 357 5.11 -0.30 28.55
C CYS A 357 6.59 -0.36 28.17
N LEU A 358 7.32 0.74 28.37
CA LEU A 358 8.72 0.90 28.04
C LEU A 358 9.57 1.12 29.30
#